data_222527df31438401bf6ab58f1252c115
#
_entry.id   222527df31438401bf6ab58f1252c115
#
_cell.length_a   1.000
_cell.length_b   1.000
_cell.length_c   1.000
_cell.angle_alpha   90.00
_cell.angle_beta   90.00
_cell.angle_gamma   90.00
#
_symmetry.space_group_name_H-M   'P 1'
#
loop_
_entity.id
_entity.type
_entity.pdbx_description
1 polymer ?
#
loop_
_entity_poly.entity_id
_entity_poly.type
_entity_poly.pdbx_seq_one_letter_code
_entity_poly.pdbx_strand_id
1 'polypeptide(L)'
;MFITFLSDFGLKDDFVGTCHGVIKRIAPEAQIIDITHGIPATSILQGALVLANTIGFMPVGVHLAIVDPGVGGPRRPVALRDGEGRLYVGPDNGLLLPAASRHGIADAHELANPAYALESISRTFHGRDLFAPAAAHLATGVSLAELGPPLDPEALIRLDLPEPVFVDGALQATLLYVDSFGNIALNLDRDDVEALGMSSGTRLELELAGERYYAVMARTFADARPGDVILFENDLPDVYVE
;
A
#
# COMPACT_ATOMS: atom_id res chain seq x y z
N MET A 1 -12.63 9.75 15.22
CA MET A 1 -12.39 8.72 14.19
C MET A 1 -10.90 8.51 14.06
N PHE A 2 -10.44 7.37 13.55
CA PHE A 2 -9.02 7.12 13.27
C PHE A 2 -8.64 7.60 11.88
N ILE A 3 -7.39 8.08 11.76
CA ILE A 3 -6.75 8.36 10.47
C ILE A 3 -5.45 7.55 10.48
N THR A 4 -5.30 6.57 9.58
CA THR A 4 -4.00 5.93 9.38
C THR A 4 -3.21 6.70 8.35
N PHE A 5 -1.88 6.75 8.47
CA PHE A 5 -1.04 7.50 7.54
C PHE A 5 0.15 6.68 7.06
N LEU A 6 0.28 6.55 5.74
CA LEU A 6 1.38 5.91 5.03
C LEU A 6 1.96 6.89 4.02
N SER A 7 3.28 6.99 3.93
CA SER A 7 3.94 7.79 2.90
C SER A 7 5.39 7.37 2.62
N ASP A 8 5.99 7.96 1.58
CA ASP A 8 7.41 7.90 1.25
C ASP A 8 8.20 9.14 1.73
N PHE A 9 7.65 9.92 2.66
CA PHE A 9 8.21 11.20 3.09
C PHE A 9 9.45 11.07 3.97
N GLY A 10 9.66 9.89 4.58
CA GLY A 10 10.68 9.72 5.61
C GLY A 10 10.32 10.48 6.91
N LEU A 11 11.24 10.46 7.86
CA LEU A 11 11.09 11.13 9.17
C LEU A 11 12.20 12.15 9.44
N LYS A 12 13.05 12.45 8.44
CA LYS A 12 14.14 13.43 8.61
C LYS A 12 13.66 14.86 8.45
N ASP A 13 12.67 15.07 7.59
CA ASP A 13 12.15 16.37 7.23
C ASP A 13 10.81 16.64 7.92
N ASP A 14 10.26 17.81 7.75
CA ASP A 14 9.04 18.28 8.42
C ASP A 14 7.73 17.78 7.78
N PHE A 15 7.79 17.06 6.67
CA PHE A 15 6.63 16.74 5.84
C PHE A 15 5.52 16.00 6.62
N VAL A 16 5.89 14.95 7.36
CA VAL A 16 4.94 14.17 8.17
C VAL A 16 4.35 15.03 9.29
N GLY A 17 5.21 15.72 10.05
CA GLY A 17 4.79 16.59 11.13
C GLY A 17 3.87 17.71 10.65
N THR A 18 4.14 18.28 9.46
CA THR A 18 3.31 19.30 8.83
C THR A 18 1.93 18.76 8.47
N CYS A 19 1.85 17.55 7.86
CA CYS A 19 0.57 16.89 7.58
C CYS A 19 -0.23 16.60 8.86
N HIS A 20 0.43 16.10 9.92
CA HIS A 20 -0.21 15.92 11.24
C HIS A 20 -0.76 17.22 11.78
N GLY A 21 0.01 18.32 11.68
CA GLY A 21 -0.43 19.64 12.10
C GLY A 21 -1.70 20.11 11.39
N VAL A 22 -1.77 19.90 10.06
CA VAL A 22 -2.95 20.22 9.25
C VAL A 22 -4.14 19.36 9.68
N ILE A 23 -3.95 18.04 9.82
CA ILE A 23 -5.02 17.14 10.27
C ILE A 23 -5.56 17.60 11.65
N LYS A 24 -4.68 17.88 12.61
CA LYS A 24 -5.06 18.26 13.96
C LYS A 24 -5.73 19.63 14.04
N ARG A 25 -5.48 20.55 13.12
CA ARG A 25 -6.19 21.82 13.03
C ARG A 25 -7.62 21.67 12.56
N ILE A 26 -7.91 20.69 11.71
CA ILE A 26 -9.25 20.43 11.14
C ILE A 26 -10.02 19.43 12.00
N ALA A 27 -9.36 18.35 12.42
CA ALA A 27 -9.94 17.25 13.20
C ALA A 27 -9.11 17.01 14.48
N PRO A 28 -9.19 17.91 15.50
CA PRO A 28 -8.37 17.81 16.71
C PRO A 28 -8.55 16.50 17.48
N GLU A 29 -9.75 15.92 17.44
CA GLU A 29 -10.07 14.66 18.12
C GLU A 29 -9.71 13.39 17.31
N ALA A 30 -9.30 13.51 16.04
CA ALA A 30 -8.89 12.35 15.26
C ALA A 30 -7.62 11.73 15.86
N GLN A 31 -7.60 10.42 16.00
CA GLN A 31 -6.39 9.67 16.38
C GLN A 31 -5.64 9.29 15.13
N ILE A 32 -4.36 9.69 15.04
CA ILE A 32 -3.50 9.37 13.91
C ILE A 32 -2.67 8.14 14.25
N ILE A 33 -2.64 7.16 13.36
CA ILE A 33 -1.81 5.96 13.43
C ILE A 33 -0.90 5.96 12.20
N ASP A 34 0.38 6.23 12.40
CA ASP A 34 1.34 6.12 11.31
C ASP A 34 1.61 4.65 11.01
N ILE A 35 1.27 4.21 9.79
CA ILE A 35 1.62 2.88 9.31
C ILE A 35 3.13 2.84 9.07
N THR A 36 3.59 3.67 8.17
CA THR A 36 5.02 3.92 7.92
C THR A 36 5.20 5.18 7.07
N HIS A 37 6.35 5.82 7.22
CA HIS A 37 6.82 6.88 6.31
C HIS A 37 8.14 6.49 5.63
N GLY A 38 8.51 5.22 5.76
CA GLY A 38 9.75 4.64 5.22
C GLY A 38 9.57 3.92 3.88
N ILE A 39 8.45 4.11 3.17
CA ILE A 39 8.35 3.61 1.80
C ILE A 39 9.47 4.24 0.98
N PRO A 40 10.25 3.45 0.20
CA PRO A 40 11.27 4.01 -0.67
C PRO A 40 10.67 5.07 -1.59
N ALA A 41 11.39 6.17 -1.79
CA ALA A 41 10.89 7.29 -2.57
C ALA A 41 10.35 6.84 -3.93
N THR A 42 9.13 7.26 -4.24
CA THR A 42 8.41 6.95 -5.48
C THR A 42 7.97 5.49 -5.69
N SER A 43 8.20 4.58 -4.74
CA SER A 43 7.81 3.17 -4.84
C SER A 43 6.32 2.98 -4.57
N ILE A 44 5.48 3.24 -5.58
CA ILE A 44 4.02 3.08 -5.50
C ILE A 44 3.68 1.63 -5.18
N LEU A 45 4.34 0.67 -5.83
CA LEU A 45 4.10 -0.77 -5.64
C LEU A 45 4.29 -1.18 -4.18
N GLN A 46 5.45 -0.86 -3.58
CA GLN A 46 5.70 -1.22 -2.18
C GLN A 46 4.72 -0.51 -1.23
N GLY A 47 4.39 0.76 -1.49
CA GLY A 47 3.38 1.50 -0.71
C GLY A 47 2.02 0.83 -0.75
N ALA A 48 1.59 0.38 -1.94
CA ALA A 48 0.32 -0.29 -2.15
C ALA A 48 0.24 -1.65 -1.44
N LEU A 49 1.30 -2.45 -1.52
CA LEU A 49 1.39 -3.75 -0.87
C LEU A 49 1.43 -3.61 0.66
N VAL A 50 2.24 -2.69 1.19
CA VAL A 50 2.28 -2.41 2.63
C VAL A 50 0.93 -1.94 3.14
N LEU A 51 0.23 -1.05 2.42
CA LEU A 51 -1.13 -0.63 2.77
C LEU A 51 -2.09 -1.81 2.78
N ALA A 52 -2.09 -2.62 1.71
CA ALA A 52 -2.95 -3.78 1.57
C ALA A 52 -2.72 -4.80 2.70
N ASN A 53 -1.47 -5.08 3.04
CA ASN A 53 -1.11 -6.01 4.11
C ASN A 53 -1.53 -5.52 5.49
N THR A 54 -1.50 -4.21 5.71
CA THR A 54 -1.75 -3.62 7.03
C THR A 54 -3.24 -3.37 7.28
N ILE A 55 -4.03 -3.11 6.22
CA ILE A 55 -5.38 -2.56 6.35
C ILE A 55 -6.34 -3.46 7.16
N GLY A 56 -6.19 -4.77 7.07
CA GLY A 56 -6.99 -5.73 7.83
C GLY A 56 -6.81 -5.64 9.35
N PHE A 57 -5.70 -5.09 9.81
CA PHE A 57 -5.38 -4.89 11.23
C PHE A 57 -5.72 -3.48 11.73
N MET A 58 -6.09 -2.57 10.81
CA MET A 58 -6.41 -1.20 11.17
C MET A 58 -7.90 -1.04 11.53
N PRO A 59 -8.23 -0.15 12.46
CA PRO A 59 -9.62 0.17 12.74
C PRO A 59 -10.31 0.79 11.51
N VAL A 60 -11.61 0.59 11.37
CA VAL A 60 -12.40 1.30 10.36
C VAL A 60 -12.26 2.80 10.59
N GLY A 61 -11.86 3.51 9.55
CA GLY A 61 -11.55 4.94 9.62
C GLY A 61 -11.15 5.50 8.26
N VAL A 62 -10.32 6.53 8.27
CA VAL A 62 -9.76 7.15 7.07
C VAL A 62 -8.31 6.68 6.90
N HIS A 63 -7.98 6.13 5.75
CA HIS A 63 -6.65 5.64 5.41
C HIS A 63 -6.00 6.59 4.41
N LEU A 64 -5.14 7.46 4.92
CA LEU A 64 -4.36 8.41 4.14
C LEU A 64 -3.09 7.73 3.66
N ALA A 65 -2.92 7.60 2.34
CA ALA A 65 -1.69 7.05 1.76
C ALA A 65 -1.16 7.95 0.64
N ILE A 66 0.12 8.31 0.75
CA ILE A 66 0.76 9.28 -0.15
C ILE A 66 2.12 8.75 -0.58
N VAL A 67 2.17 8.18 -1.76
CA VAL A 67 3.39 7.93 -2.57
C VAL A 67 3.07 8.50 -3.94
N ASP A 68 3.55 9.71 -4.23
CA ASP A 68 3.00 10.53 -5.31
C ASP A 68 4.10 11.14 -6.20
N PRO A 69 4.80 10.33 -7.02
CA PRO A 69 5.76 10.85 -7.97
C PRO A 69 5.14 11.74 -9.06
N GLY A 70 3.80 11.69 -9.21
CA GLY A 70 3.03 12.49 -10.16
C GLY A 70 2.47 13.79 -9.59
N VAL A 71 2.90 14.23 -8.40
CA VAL A 71 2.40 15.45 -7.75
C VAL A 71 2.49 16.67 -8.68
N GLY A 72 1.39 17.45 -8.75
CA GLY A 72 1.31 18.62 -9.64
C GLY A 72 1.10 18.28 -11.13
N GLY A 73 1.07 17.01 -11.49
CA GLY A 73 0.77 16.50 -12.83
C GLY A 73 -0.73 16.15 -13.02
N PRO A 74 -1.07 15.42 -14.10
CA PRO A 74 -2.45 15.17 -14.50
C PRO A 74 -3.17 14.08 -13.67
N ARG A 75 -2.47 13.38 -12.73
CA ARG A 75 -3.07 12.35 -11.89
C ARG A 75 -4.18 12.94 -11.03
N ARG A 76 -5.31 12.25 -10.90
CA ARG A 76 -6.43 12.71 -10.06
C ARG A 76 -6.11 12.52 -8.58
N PRO A 77 -6.49 13.47 -7.71
CA PRO A 77 -6.56 13.22 -6.27
C PRO A 77 -7.93 12.58 -5.97
N VAL A 78 -7.95 11.50 -5.17
CA VAL A 78 -9.18 10.73 -4.96
C VAL A 78 -9.44 10.39 -3.51
N ALA A 79 -10.72 10.18 -3.21
CA ALA A 79 -11.18 9.50 -2.00
C ALA A 79 -12.10 8.34 -2.40
N LEU A 80 -11.92 7.19 -1.74
CA LEU A 80 -12.64 5.95 -2.00
C LEU A 80 -13.33 5.48 -0.72
N ARG A 81 -14.40 4.69 -0.86
CA ARG A 81 -15.02 3.95 0.24
C ARG A 81 -15.15 2.49 -0.17
N ASP A 82 -14.66 1.58 0.68
CA ASP A 82 -14.85 0.14 0.48
C ASP A 82 -16.21 -0.37 1.01
N GLY A 83 -16.50 -1.66 0.78
CA GLY A 83 -17.73 -2.31 1.23
C GLY A 83 -17.88 -2.43 2.74
N GLU A 84 -16.81 -2.27 3.52
CA GLU A 84 -16.84 -2.25 5.00
C GLU A 84 -16.89 -0.84 5.58
N GLY A 85 -16.91 0.19 4.73
CA GLY A 85 -17.02 1.59 5.13
C GLY A 85 -15.69 2.25 5.47
N ARG A 86 -14.53 1.61 5.18
CA ARG A 86 -13.24 2.28 5.25
C ARG A 86 -13.11 3.32 4.16
N LEU A 87 -12.50 4.43 4.48
CA LEU A 87 -12.26 5.54 3.56
C LEU A 87 -10.78 5.59 3.23
N TYR A 88 -10.45 5.78 1.96
CA TYR A 88 -9.07 5.88 1.48
C TYR A 88 -8.88 7.21 0.80
N VAL A 89 -7.78 7.89 1.07
CA VAL A 89 -7.45 9.21 0.50
C VAL A 89 -6.03 9.19 -0.03
N GLY A 90 -5.83 9.59 -1.29
CA GLY A 90 -4.52 9.66 -1.91
C GLY A 90 -4.55 9.93 -3.41
N PRO A 91 -3.41 9.76 -4.10
CA PRO A 91 -3.33 9.89 -5.55
C PRO A 91 -3.96 8.68 -6.26
N ASP A 92 -4.64 8.93 -7.39
CA ASP A 92 -5.07 7.89 -8.31
C ASP A 92 -3.89 7.46 -9.20
N ASN A 93 -3.07 6.56 -8.66
CA ASN A 93 -1.87 6.02 -9.30
C ASN A 93 -1.64 4.54 -9.01
N GLY A 94 -2.68 3.85 -8.50
CA GLY A 94 -2.63 2.45 -8.12
C GLY A 94 -2.34 2.18 -6.65
N LEU A 95 -1.89 3.19 -5.88
CA LEU A 95 -1.51 3.05 -4.47
C LEU A 95 -2.63 2.51 -3.57
N LEU A 96 -3.86 2.98 -3.76
CA LEU A 96 -4.99 2.68 -2.87
C LEU A 96 -5.70 1.38 -3.22
N LEU A 97 -5.72 1.00 -4.50
CA LEU A 97 -6.61 -0.04 -5.01
C LEU A 97 -6.35 -1.44 -4.43
N PRO A 98 -5.12 -1.93 -4.24
CA PRO A 98 -4.91 -3.24 -3.64
C PRO A 98 -5.53 -3.39 -2.25
N ALA A 99 -5.53 -2.32 -1.45
CA ALA A 99 -6.19 -2.31 -0.14
C ALA A 99 -7.72 -2.15 -0.25
N ALA A 100 -8.18 -1.17 -1.03
CA ALA A 100 -9.60 -0.82 -1.13
C ALA A 100 -10.43 -1.90 -1.83
N SER A 101 -9.85 -2.62 -2.81
CA SER A 101 -10.55 -3.65 -3.57
C SER A 101 -10.82 -4.94 -2.79
N ARG A 102 -10.16 -5.19 -1.65
CA ARG A 102 -10.37 -6.41 -0.84
C ARG A 102 -11.83 -6.63 -0.45
N HIS A 103 -12.56 -5.56 -0.20
CA HIS A 103 -13.98 -5.58 0.17
C HIS A 103 -14.87 -4.94 -0.90
N GLY A 104 -14.34 -4.78 -2.12
CA GLY A 104 -14.98 -4.07 -3.21
C GLY A 104 -15.03 -2.55 -2.97
N ILE A 105 -14.98 -1.76 -4.03
CA ILE A 105 -15.09 -0.31 -3.96
C ILE A 105 -16.56 0.08 -4.09
N ALA A 106 -17.14 0.58 -3.01
CA ALA A 106 -18.56 0.98 -2.96
C ALA A 106 -18.78 2.38 -3.51
N ASP A 107 -17.78 3.27 -3.43
CA ASP A 107 -17.91 4.67 -3.82
C ASP A 107 -16.54 5.29 -4.10
N ALA A 108 -16.45 6.20 -5.07
CA ALA A 108 -15.22 6.90 -5.43
C ALA A 108 -15.52 8.34 -5.85
N HIS A 109 -14.72 9.30 -5.37
CA HIS A 109 -14.87 10.71 -5.70
C HIS A 109 -13.51 11.37 -5.95
N GLU A 110 -13.49 12.33 -6.89
CA GLU A 110 -12.35 13.21 -7.06
C GLU A 110 -12.34 14.29 -5.97
N LEU A 111 -11.16 14.62 -5.45
CA LEU A 111 -10.99 15.72 -4.51
C LEU A 111 -10.91 17.05 -5.28
N ALA A 112 -12.04 17.56 -5.70
CA ALA A 112 -12.15 18.76 -6.54
C ALA A 112 -12.78 19.96 -5.83
N ASN A 113 -13.37 19.76 -4.64
CA ASN A 113 -14.02 20.85 -3.92
C ASN A 113 -13.00 21.63 -3.07
N PRO A 114 -12.71 22.89 -3.39
CA PRO A 114 -11.70 23.69 -2.70
C PRO A 114 -12.04 23.97 -1.22
N ALA A 115 -13.29 23.80 -0.79
CA ALA A 115 -13.69 23.99 0.60
C ALA A 115 -13.03 22.97 1.55
N TYR A 116 -12.54 21.84 1.03
CA TYR A 116 -11.93 20.75 1.78
C TYR A 116 -10.41 20.62 1.53
N ALA A 117 -9.81 21.65 0.93
CA ALA A 117 -8.38 21.81 0.74
C ALA A 117 -7.87 23.03 1.52
N LEU A 118 -6.56 23.22 1.59
CA LEU A 118 -6.01 24.50 2.07
C LEU A 118 -6.24 25.60 1.02
N GLU A 119 -6.37 26.83 1.47
CA GLU A 119 -6.63 28.01 0.61
C GLU A 119 -5.58 28.18 -0.51
N SER A 120 -4.33 27.84 -0.21
CA SER A 120 -3.23 27.86 -1.17
C SER A 120 -2.69 26.44 -1.38
N ILE A 121 -2.84 25.92 -2.59
CA ILE A 121 -2.35 24.60 -3.00
C ILE A 121 -1.01 24.76 -3.70
N SER A 122 0.04 24.20 -3.12
CA SER A 122 1.39 24.12 -3.71
C SER A 122 1.39 23.14 -4.89
N ARG A 123 2.32 23.31 -5.82
CA ARG A 123 2.49 22.40 -6.96
C ARG A 123 3.21 21.09 -6.58
N THR A 124 3.83 21.03 -5.42
CA THR A 124 4.74 19.94 -5.03
C THR A 124 4.42 19.32 -3.68
N PHE A 125 3.39 19.80 -2.97
CA PHE A 125 3.06 19.26 -1.66
C PHE A 125 1.54 19.08 -1.46
N HIS A 126 0.92 18.34 -2.38
CA HIS A 126 -0.50 17.98 -2.28
C HIS A 126 -0.82 17.14 -1.04
N GLY A 127 0.18 16.45 -0.46
CA GLY A 127 0.06 15.77 0.82
C GLY A 127 -0.49 16.67 1.91
N ARG A 128 0.13 17.84 2.07
CA ARG A 128 -0.24 18.86 3.03
C ARG A 128 -1.50 19.62 2.64
N ASP A 129 -1.61 20.01 1.36
CA ASP A 129 -2.57 21.03 0.93
C ASP A 129 -3.92 20.45 0.52
N LEU A 130 -3.96 19.17 0.15
CA LEU A 130 -5.13 18.51 -0.41
C LEU A 130 -5.48 17.20 0.30
N PHE A 131 -4.55 16.25 0.42
CA PHE A 131 -4.86 14.92 0.97
C PHE A 131 -5.07 14.92 2.48
N ALA A 132 -4.20 15.59 3.24
CA ALA A 132 -4.35 15.69 4.70
C ALA A 132 -5.61 16.45 5.11
N PRO A 133 -5.97 17.61 4.49
CA PRO A 133 -7.25 18.27 4.74
C PRO A 133 -8.46 17.38 4.42
N ALA A 134 -8.48 16.73 3.23
CA ALA A 134 -9.58 15.85 2.83
C ALA A 134 -9.77 14.69 3.83
N ALA A 135 -8.68 14.04 4.24
CA ALA A 135 -8.73 12.98 5.24
C ALA A 135 -9.26 13.46 6.59
N ALA A 136 -8.85 14.67 7.01
CA ALA A 136 -9.33 15.27 8.26
C ALA A 136 -10.82 15.61 8.20
N HIS A 137 -11.31 16.19 7.12
CA HIS A 137 -12.73 16.49 6.93
C HIS A 137 -13.59 15.21 6.91
N LEU A 138 -13.16 14.17 6.24
CA LEU A 138 -13.82 12.84 6.28
C LEU A 138 -13.87 12.31 7.74
N ALA A 139 -12.79 12.47 8.50
CA ALA A 139 -12.74 12.03 9.89
C ALA A 139 -13.67 12.85 10.82
N THR A 140 -14.10 14.05 10.42
CA THR A 140 -15.14 14.84 11.12
C THR A 140 -16.56 14.51 10.66
N GLY A 141 -16.74 13.62 9.68
CA GLY A 141 -18.05 13.17 9.20
C GLY A 141 -18.54 13.83 7.90
N VAL A 142 -17.69 14.60 7.22
CA VAL A 142 -17.99 15.07 5.86
C VAL A 142 -18.14 13.86 4.93
N SER A 143 -19.14 13.89 4.06
CA SER A 143 -19.38 12.79 3.12
C SER A 143 -18.43 12.86 1.92
N LEU A 144 -18.16 11.70 1.27
CA LEU A 144 -17.36 11.65 0.05
C LEU A 144 -17.91 12.55 -1.06
N ALA A 145 -19.25 12.60 -1.20
CA ALA A 145 -19.92 13.39 -2.22
C ALA A 145 -19.67 14.91 -2.11
N GLU A 146 -19.35 15.39 -0.89
CA GLU A 146 -19.03 16.81 -0.68
C GLU A 146 -17.61 17.15 -1.15
N LEU A 147 -16.71 16.18 -1.24
CA LEU A 147 -15.31 16.40 -1.67
C LEU A 147 -15.19 16.66 -3.17
N GLY A 148 -16.17 16.24 -3.98
CA GLY A 148 -16.20 16.51 -5.42
C GLY A 148 -17.01 15.48 -6.21
N PRO A 149 -16.88 15.48 -7.54
CA PRO A 149 -17.70 14.66 -8.43
C PRO A 149 -17.40 13.16 -8.24
N PRO A 150 -18.43 12.30 -8.45
CA PRO A 150 -18.24 10.85 -8.42
C PRO A 150 -17.36 10.39 -9.57
N LEU A 151 -16.61 9.32 -9.32
CA LEU A 151 -15.79 8.61 -10.29
C LEU A 151 -16.29 7.18 -10.45
N ASP A 152 -16.17 6.66 -11.67
CA ASP A 152 -16.35 5.23 -11.91
C ASP A 152 -15.18 4.47 -11.28
N PRO A 153 -15.42 3.53 -10.34
CA PRO A 153 -14.37 2.70 -9.75
C PRO A 153 -13.54 1.92 -10.78
N GLU A 154 -14.14 1.54 -11.93
CA GLU A 154 -13.41 0.84 -12.99
C GLU A 154 -12.47 1.76 -13.80
N ALA A 155 -12.64 3.08 -13.70
CA ALA A 155 -11.77 4.06 -14.33
C ALA A 155 -10.58 4.49 -13.44
N LEU A 156 -10.44 3.92 -12.26
CA LEU A 156 -9.29 4.15 -11.37
C LEU A 156 -8.05 3.39 -11.87
N ILE A 157 -6.89 4.00 -11.67
CA ILE A 157 -5.62 3.40 -12.10
C ILE A 157 -5.30 2.19 -11.24
N ARG A 158 -5.08 1.05 -11.89
CA ARG A 158 -4.64 -0.21 -11.27
C ARG A 158 -3.15 -0.39 -11.46
N LEU A 159 -2.50 -1.02 -10.48
CA LEU A 159 -1.13 -1.49 -10.66
C LEU A 159 -1.17 -2.76 -11.51
N ASP A 160 -0.27 -2.82 -12.47
CA ASP A 160 0.01 -4.02 -13.23
C ASP A 160 1.00 -4.86 -12.40
N LEU A 161 0.46 -5.82 -11.65
CA LEU A 161 1.27 -6.76 -10.88
C LEU A 161 1.66 -7.91 -11.81
N PRO A 162 2.95 -8.19 -11.99
CA PRO A 162 3.37 -9.32 -12.79
C PRO A 162 2.87 -10.62 -12.15
N GLU A 163 2.30 -11.50 -12.98
CA GLU A 163 1.94 -12.85 -12.54
C GLU A 163 3.16 -13.79 -12.66
N PRO A 164 3.28 -14.81 -11.79
CA PRO A 164 4.31 -15.82 -11.94
C PRO A 164 4.09 -16.64 -13.20
N VAL A 165 5.17 -17.04 -13.86
CA VAL A 165 5.09 -17.76 -15.15
C VAL A 165 5.90 -19.07 -15.10
N PHE A 166 5.29 -20.16 -15.53
CA PHE A 166 5.96 -21.45 -15.70
C PHE A 166 6.68 -21.50 -17.05
N VAL A 167 8.03 -21.61 -17.04
CA VAL A 167 8.86 -21.70 -18.24
C VAL A 167 9.91 -22.79 -18.05
N ASP A 168 10.00 -23.73 -19.00
CA ASP A 168 11.03 -24.78 -19.05
C ASP A 168 11.18 -25.60 -17.75
N GLY A 169 10.09 -25.80 -17.01
CA GLY A 169 10.07 -26.57 -15.76
C GLY A 169 10.51 -25.79 -14.52
N ALA A 170 10.67 -24.47 -14.64
CA ALA A 170 10.94 -23.56 -13.55
C ALA A 170 9.81 -22.52 -13.41
N LEU A 171 9.51 -22.11 -12.17
CA LEU A 171 8.61 -21.00 -11.90
C LEU A 171 9.43 -19.70 -11.86
N GLN A 172 9.07 -18.78 -12.75
CA GLN A 172 9.64 -17.43 -12.76
C GLN A 172 8.77 -16.53 -11.90
N ALA A 173 9.32 -16.07 -10.77
CA ALA A 173 8.71 -15.11 -9.88
C ALA A 173 9.37 -13.74 -10.00
N THR A 174 8.65 -12.71 -9.62
CA THR A 174 9.14 -11.34 -9.58
C THR A 174 9.36 -10.89 -8.15
N LEU A 175 10.51 -10.29 -7.87
CA LEU A 175 10.79 -9.62 -6.63
C LEU A 175 9.94 -8.34 -6.57
N LEU A 176 9.04 -8.24 -5.59
CA LEU A 176 8.15 -7.10 -5.39
C LEU A 176 8.80 -5.99 -4.56
N TYR A 177 9.40 -6.35 -3.42
CA TYR A 177 10.18 -5.44 -2.58
C TYR A 177 11.09 -6.22 -1.61
N VAL A 178 11.97 -5.49 -0.94
CA VAL A 178 12.81 -6.00 0.14
C VAL A 178 12.46 -5.21 1.41
N ASP A 179 12.24 -5.91 2.52
CA ASP A 179 11.94 -5.27 3.80
C ASP A 179 13.22 -4.78 4.53
N SER A 180 13.05 -4.19 5.72
CA SER A 180 14.16 -3.68 6.52
C SER A 180 15.04 -4.76 7.16
N PHE A 181 14.61 -6.02 7.16
CA PHE A 181 15.37 -7.17 7.63
C PHE A 181 16.14 -7.86 6.48
N GLY A 182 15.85 -7.50 5.24
CA GLY A 182 16.42 -8.10 4.04
C GLY A 182 15.56 -9.23 3.46
N ASN A 183 14.36 -9.44 3.97
CA ASN A 183 13.42 -10.40 3.42
C ASN A 183 12.89 -9.92 2.08
N ILE A 184 12.80 -10.83 1.12
CA ILE A 184 12.38 -10.56 -0.26
C ILE A 184 10.95 -11.02 -0.44
N ALA A 185 10.03 -10.10 -0.73
CA ALA A 185 8.67 -10.44 -1.12
C ALA A 185 8.59 -10.78 -2.61
N LEU A 186 7.96 -11.92 -2.92
CA LEU A 186 7.76 -12.41 -4.28
C LEU A 186 6.27 -12.31 -4.66
N ASN A 187 5.97 -12.35 -5.96
CA ASN A 187 4.61 -12.40 -6.50
C ASN A 187 4.06 -13.84 -6.56
N LEU A 188 4.34 -14.66 -5.55
CA LEU A 188 3.83 -16.03 -5.45
C LEU A 188 2.71 -16.08 -4.44
N ASP A 189 1.69 -16.86 -4.71
CA ASP A 189 0.64 -17.18 -3.76
C ASP A 189 0.71 -18.66 -3.32
N ARG A 190 -0.20 -19.04 -2.44
CA ARG A 190 -0.28 -20.42 -1.94
C ARG A 190 -0.55 -21.42 -3.06
N ASP A 191 -1.40 -21.06 -4.01
CA ASP A 191 -1.79 -21.95 -5.10
C ASP A 191 -0.60 -22.23 -6.03
N ASP A 192 0.27 -21.22 -6.26
CA ASP A 192 1.51 -21.38 -7.01
C ASP A 192 2.47 -22.36 -6.32
N VAL A 193 2.62 -22.23 -5.01
CA VAL A 193 3.49 -23.10 -4.20
C VAL A 193 2.94 -24.53 -4.15
N GLU A 194 1.62 -24.71 -4.01
CA GLU A 194 0.96 -26.01 -4.02
C GLU A 194 1.06 -26.67 -5.41
N ALA A 195 0.90 -25.92 -6.49
CA ALA A 195 1.03 -26.42 -7.85
C ALA A 195 2.43 -26.97 -8.14
N LEU A 196 3.46 -26.44 -7.46
CA LEU A 196 4.83 -26.97 -7.52
C LEU A 196 5.04 -28.22 -6.65
N GLY A 197 4.04 -28.65 -5.88
CA GLY A 197 4.17 -29.76 -4.92
C GLY A 197 5.16 -29.46 -3.80
N MET A 198 5.44 -28.20 -3.51
CA MET A 198 6.36 -27.79 -2.45
C MET A 198 5.71 -27.95 -1.08
N SER A 199 6.49 -28.44 -0.14
CA SER A 199 6.09 -28.59 1.26
C SER A 199 7.28 -28.30 2.18
N SER A 200 7.02 -28.06 3.45
CA SER A 200 8.08 -27.81 4.44
C SER A 200 9.18 -28.89 4.36
N GLY A 201 10.41 -28.44 4.26
CA GLY A 201 11.61 -29.28 4.06
C GLY A 201 11.98 -29.51 2.59
N THR A 202 11.17 -29.11 1.62
CA THR A 202 11.53 -29.18 0.20
C THR A 202 12.74 -28.28 -0.06
N ARG A 203 13.75 -28.82 -0.77
CA ARG A 203 14.93 -28.06 -1.19
C ARG A 203 14.67 -27.49 -2.59
N LEU A 204 15.02 -26.23 -2.75
CA LEU A 204 14.81 -25.46 -3.96
C LEU A 204 16.15 -24.96 -4.47
N GLU A 205 16.29 -24.93 -5.81
CA GLU A 205 17.33 -24.16 -6.47
C GLU A 205 16.70 -22.86 -6.96
N LEU A 206 17.28 -21.74 -6.56
CA LEU A 206 16.87 -20.40 -6.96
C LEU A 206 17.93 -19.82 -7.90
N GLU A 207 17.50 -19.18 -8.97
CA GLU A 207 18.37 -18.39 -9.81
C GLU A 207 17.98 -16.91 -9.70
N LEU A 208 18.90 -16.07 -9.29
CA LEU A 208 18.72 -14.63 -9.17
C LEU A 208 19.88 -13.91 -9.84
N ALA A 209 19.60 -13.07 -10.83
CA ALA A 209 20.60 -12.32 -11.58
C ALA A 209 21.73 -13.19 -12.19
N GLY A 210 21.41 -14.45 -12.57
CA GLY A 210 22.34 -15.41 -13.14
C GLY A 210 23.19 -16.15 -12.11
N GLU A 211 22.99 -15.91 -10.81
CA GLU A 211 23.63 -16.67 -9.74
C GLU A 211 22.64 -17.68 -9.14
N ARG A 212 23.17 -18.82 -8.67
CA ARG A 212 22.38 -19.90 -8.10
C ARG A 212 22.50 -19.95 -6.60
N TYR A 213 21.36 -20.08 -5.97
CA TYR A 213 21.20 -20.21 -4.51
C TYR A 213 20.40 -21.46 -4.21
N TYR A 214 20.58 -21.99 -3.02
CA TYR A 214 19.79 -23.11 -2.52
C TYR A 214 18.99 -22.65 -1.32
N ALA A 215 17.67 -22.88 -1.39
CA ALA A 215 16.75 -22.55 -0.33
C ALA A 215 16.04 -23.79 0.18
N VAL A 216 15.43 -23.67 1.35
CA VAL A 216 14.57 -24.71 1.93
C VAL A 216 13.21 -24.10 2.20
N MET A 217 12.15 -24.80 1.78
CA MET A 217 10.79 -24.43 2.16
C MET A 217 10.63 -24.59 3.66
N ALA A 218 10.34 -23.52 4.37
CA ALA A 218 10.20 -23.48 5.82
C ALA A 218 8.81 -22.98 6.23
N ARG A 219 8.42 -23.17 7.48
CA ARG A 219 7.21 -22.57 8.06
C ARG A 219 7.54 -21.31 8.85
N THR A 220 8.76 -21.27 9.36
CA THR A 220 9.24 -20.19 10.21
C THR A 220 10.77 -20.12 10.16
N PHE A 221 11.33 -18.99 10.53
CA PHE A 221 12.78 -18.79 10.65
C PHE A 221 13.46 -19.83 11.55
N ALA A 222 12.75 -20.40 12.54
CA ALA A 222 13.30 -21.41 13.44
C ALA A 222 13.54 -22.77 12.75
N ASP A 223 12.95 -23.00 11.58
CA ASP A 223 13.14 -24.26 10.82
C ASP A 223 14.48 -24.27 10.05
N ALA A 224 15.19 -23.14 10.01
CA ALA A 224 16.43 -22.95 9.28
C ALA A 224 17.60 -22.62 10.21
N ARG A 225 18.83 -22.82 9.73
CA ARG A 225 20.05 -22.44 10.43
C ARG A 225 20.50 -21.06 10.01
N PRO A 226 21.22 -20.32 10.86
CA PRO A 226 21.83 -19.07 10.45
C PRO A 226 22.68 -19.23 9.18
N GLY A 227 22.37 -18.47 8.14
CA GLY A 227 23.04 -18.54 6.83
C GLY A 227 22.31 -19.39 5.78
N ASP A 228 21.25 -20.10 6.13
CA ASP A 228 20.38 -20.74 5.15
C ASP A 228 19.47 -19.69 4.48
N VAL A 229 19.19 -19.87 3.20
CA VAL A 229 18.11 -19.16 2.50
C VAL A 229 16.85 -19.99 2.69
N ILE A 230 15.77 -19.34 3.05
CA ILE A 230 14.46 -20.00 3.22
C ILE A 230 13.42 -19.39 2.33
N LEU A 231 12.46 -20.21 1.97
CA LEU A 231 11.22 -19.83 1.32
C LEU A 231 10.10 -20.12 2.30
N PHE A 232 9.29 -19.15 2.69
CA PHE A 232 8.17 -19.40 3.60
C PHE A 232 6.96 -18.55 3.21
N GLU A 233 5.79 -19.06 3.57
CA GLU A 233 4.53 -18.37 3.35
C GLU A 233 4.33 -17.32 4.45
N ASN A 234 4.05 -16.09 4.06
CA ASN A 234 3.66 -15.05 4.99
C ASN A 234 2.21 -15.28 5.44
N ASP A 235 1.88 -15.02 6.70
CA ASP A 235 0.53 -15.17 7.29
C ASP A 235 -0.52 -14.19 6.70
N LEU A 236 -0.15 -13.37 5.74
CA LEU A 236 -1.03 -12.42 5.08
C LEU A 236 -1.64 -13.06 3.83
N PRO A 237 -2.97 -13.04 3.68
CA PRO A 237 -3.69 -13.95 2.76
C PRO A 237 -3.53 -13.67 1.28
N ASP A 238 -2.60 -13.02 0.76
CA ASP A 238 -2.52 -12.81 -0.69
C ASP A 238 -1.12 -12.60 -1.26
N VAL A 239 -0.10 -12.81 -0.51
CA VAL A 239 1.25 -12.72 -1.07
C VAL A 239 2.20 -13.39 -0.12
N TYR A 240 3.05 -14.35 -0.57
CA TYR A 240 4.42 -14.19 -0.41
C TYR A 240 5.24 -15.23 0.18
N VAL A 241 6.26 -15.32 -0.47
CA VAL A 241 7.33 -16.15 -0.02
C VAL A 241 8.58 -15.28 0.14
N GLU A 242 9.09 -15.19 1.30
CA GLU A 242 10.36 -14.55 1.61
C GLU A 242 11.53 -15.50 1.48
#